data_9fa9188b5cfef19616d5b0a2e07ae448
#
_entry.id   9fa9188b5cfef19616d5b0a2e07ae448
#
_cell.length_a   1.000
_cell.length_b   1.000
_cell.length_c   1.000
_cell.angle_alpha   90.00
_cell.angle_beta   90.00
_cell.angle_gamma   90.00
#
_symmetry.space_group_name_H-M   'P 1'
#
loop_
_entity.id
_entity.type
_entity.pdbx_description
1 polymer ?
#
loop_
_entity_poly.entity_id
_entity_poly.type
_entity_poly.pdbx_seq_one_letter_code
_entity_poly.pdbx_strand_id
1 'polypeptide(L)'
;DWVIAIADKFGQAFAAKGLLLCPANSYMWAAGALAAEVVLETAGVDSIDLLYQIDNGLPSEASTKSFLRMVCNDVSQYYLEQGEYKAWPNDRAYDVQVPYRAATMRALPWGGACEPVWFKHDPRVRNCKVLTAIGEHLVDPILGAIQAFNQQAAHLPQAGREAWTNAV
;
A
#
# COMPACT_ATOMS: atom_id res chain seq x y z
N ASP A 1 6.83 9.84 5.49
CA ASP A 1 6.52 8.41 5.71
C ASP A 1 7.02 7.98 7.09
N TRP A 2 6.21 7.25 7.85
CA TRP A 2 6.51 6.83 9.22
C TRP A 2 7.68 5.83 9.28
N VAL A 3 7.89 5.01 8.25
CA VAL A 3 9.00 4.05 8.17
C VAL A 3 10.33 4.80 8.11
N ILE A 4 10.41 5.82 7.26
CA ILE A 4 11.58 6.69 7.16
C ILE A 4 11.80 7.42 8.49
N ALA A 5 10.76 8.02 9.05
CA ALA A 5 10.86 8.74 10.31
C ALA A 5 11.34 7.87 11.49
N ILE A 6 10.91 6.60 11.55
CA ILE A 6 11.40 5.63 12.55
C ILE A 6 12.86 5.27 12.29
N ALA A 7 13.24 5.01 11.04
CA ALA A 7 14.62 4.68 10.68
C ALA A 7 15.57 5.84 11.02
N ASP A 8 15.22 7.07 10.67
CA ASP A 8 16.00 8.27 10.97
C ASP A 8 16.16 8.49 12.49
N LYS A 9 15.07 8.32 13.23
CA LYS A 9 15.05 8.59 14.67
C LYS A 9 15.79 7.54 15.50
N PHE A 10 15.69 6.27 15.14
CA PHE A 10 16.15 5.16 15.98
C PHE A 10 17.22 4.28 15.35
N GLY A 11 17.45 4.36 14.03
CA GLY A 11 18.35 3.47 13.30
C GLY A 11 19.77 3.42 13.87
N GLN A 12 20.36 4.58 14.11
CA GLN A 12 21.72 4.66 14.68
C GLN A 12 21.81 4.06 16.08
N ALA A 13 20.80 4.30 16.93
CA ALA A 13 20.78 3.76 18.29
C ALA A 13 20.65 2.23 18.30
N PHE A 14 19.90 1.66 17.37
CA PHE A 14 19.80 0.21 17.19
C PHE A 14 21.11 -0.38 16.65
N ALA A 15 21.69 0.23 15.61
CA ALA A 15 22.95 -0.20 15.03
C ALA A 15 24.10 -0.18 16.06
N ALA A 16 24.18 0.87 16.88
CA ALA A 16 25.20 0.99 17.94
C ALA A 16 25.14 -0.12 19.01
N LYS A 17 23.96 -0.78 19.13
CA LYS A 17 23.75 -1.90 20.04
C LYS A 17 23.78 -3.27 19.34
N GLY A 18 24.12 -3.32 18.06
CA GLY A 18 24.05 -4.54 17.26
C GLY A 18 22.65 -5.11 17.09
N LEU A 19 21.62 -4.27 17.19
CA LEU A 19 20.22 -4.65 17.08
C LEU A 19 19.68 -4.31 15.69
N LEU A 20 18.73 -5.12 15.20
CA LEU A 20 17.99 -4.86 13.98
C LEU A 20 16.74 -4.04 14.30
N LEU A 21 16.55 -2.93 13.57
CA LEU A 21 15.29 -2.19 13.53
C LEU A 21 14.56 -2.56 12.24
N CYS A 22 13.43 -3.23 12.36
CA CYS A 22 12.66 -3.73 11.22
C CYS A 22 11.21 -3.22 11.28
N PRO A 23 10.95 -1.97 10.88
CA PRO A 23 9.59 -1.45 10.78
C PRO A 23 8.84 -2.13 9.63
N ALA A 24 7.51 -2.20 9.71
CA ALA A 24 6.65 -2.75 8.67
C ALA A 24 6.95 -4.23 8.31
N ASN A 25 7.44 -5.02 9.24
CA ASN A 25 7.70 -6.44 9.03
C ASN A 25 6.40 -7.25 9.20
N SER A 26 5.53 -7.12 8.23
CA SER A 26 4.28 -7.87 8.14
C SER A 26 4.24 -8.68 6.84
N TYR A 27 3.38 -9.68 6.80
CA TYR A 27 3.17 -10.53 5.63
C TYR A 27 2.96 -9.72 4.34
N MET A 28 2.09 -8.70 4.35
CA MET A 28 1.78 -7.89 3.15
C MET A 28 2.88 -6.88 2.77
N TRP A 29 4.03 -6.93 3.38
CA TRP A 29 5.22 -6.14 3.01
C TRP A 29 6.42 -7.06 2.80
N ALA A 30 6.72 -7.90 3.78
CA ALA A 30 7.90 -8.77 3.72
C ALA A 30 7.83 -9.78 2.56
N ALA A 31 6.65 -10.38 2.31
CA ALA A 31 6.49 -11.34 1.23
C ALA A 31 6.67 -10.70 -0.16
N GLY A 32 6.12 -9.50 -0.36
CA GLY A 32 6.27 -8.76 -1.61
C GLY A 32 7.71 -8.32 -1.84
N ALA A 33 8.37 -7.79 -0.80
CA ALA A 33 9.78 -7.40 -0.90
C ALA A 33 10.69 -8.59 -1.24
N LEU A 34 10.49 -9.74 -0.59
CA LEU A 34 11.25 -10.95 -0.91
C LEU A 34 11.00 -11.46 -2.33
N ALA A 35 9.74 -11.45 -2.78
CA ALA A 35 9.40 -11.83 -4.15
C ALA A 35 10.04 -10.87 -5.17
N ALA A 36 10.02 -9.57 -4.89
CA ALA A 36 10.66 -8.56 -5.73
C ALA A 36 12.17 -8.75 -5.82
N GLU A 37 12.86 -9.07 -4.72
CA GLU A 37 14.29 -9.36 -4.74
C GLU A 37 14.62 -10.54 -5.65
N VAL A 38 13.82 -11.60 -5.62
CA VAL A 38 14.01 -12.76 -6.54
C VAL A 38 13.84 -12.35 -8.00
N VAL A 39 12.85 -11.52 -8.30
CA VAL A 39 12.61 -11.02 -9.67
C VAL A 39 13.76 -10.13 -10.14
N LEU A 40 14.32 -9.31 -9.25
CA LEU A 40 15.43 -8.40 -9.54
C LEU A 40 16.78 -9.12 -9.81
N GLU A 41 16.88 -10.42 -9.57
CA GLU A 41 18.01 -11.23 -10.05
C GLU A 41 18.00 -11.38 -11.58
N THR A 42 16.87 -11.12 -12.23
CA THR A 42 16.73 -11.16 -13.69
C THR A 42 17.30 -9.88 -14.31
N ALA A 43 18.29 -10.05 -15.18
CA ALA A 43 18.94 -8.92 -15.85
C ALA A 43 17.94 -8.10 -16.69
N GLY A 44 17.99 -6.78 -16.55
CA GLY A 44 17.17 -5.85 -17.31
C GLY A 44 15.78 -5.58 -16.71
N VAL A 45 15.43 -6.20 -15.59
CA VAL A 45 14.22 -5.85 -14.82
C VAL A 45 14.51 -4.61 -13.99
N ASP A 46 13.75 -3.55 -14.21
CA ASP A 46 13.81 -2.29 -13.47
C ASP A 46 12.44 -1.81 -12.96
N SER A 47 11.41 -2.58 -13.24
CA SER A 47 10.02 -2.24 -12.93
C SER A 47 9.34 -3.41 -12.24
N ILE A 48 8.71 -3.13 -11.08
CA ILE A 48 8.09 -4.12 -10.21
C ILE A 48 6.64 -3.74 -9.99
N ASP A 49 5.74 -4.63 -10.36
CA ASP A 49 4.33 -4.55 -10.00
C ASP A 49 4.02 -5.67 -9.01
N LEU A 50 3.69 -5.30 -7.78
CA LEU A 50 3.33 -6.23 -6.70
C LEU A 50 1.82 -6.28 -6.55
N LEU A 51 1.26 -7.48 -6.52
CA LEU A 51 -0.14 -7.71 -6.24
C LEU A 51 -0.30 -8.61 -5.02
N TYR A 52 -0.85 -8.07 -3.95
CA TYR A 52 -1.31 -8.87 -2.82
C TYR A 52 -2.73 -9.35 -3.08
N GLN A 53 -2.85 -10.63 -3.41
CA GLN A 53 -4.13 -11.26 -3.66
C GLN A 53 -4.60 -12.04 -2.44
N ILE A 54 -5.83 -11.79 -2.00
CA ILE A 54 -6.47 -12.49 -0.91
C ILE A 54 -7.75 -13.13 -1.45
N ASP A 55 -7.73 -14.45 -1.62
CA ASP A 55 -8.89 -15.18 -2.11
C ASP A 55 -9.84 -15.49 -0.94
N ASN A 56 -11.13 -15.18 -1.14
CA ASN A 56 -12.22 -15.51 -0.20
C ASN A 56 -12.04 -14.97 1.23
N GLY A 57 -11.15 -14.00 1.42
CA GLY A 57 -10.96 -13.35 2.71
C GLY A 57 -12.01 -12.26 2.94
N LEU A 58 -12.61 -12.26 4.12
CA LEU A 58 -13.32 -11.09 4.62
C LEU A 58 -12.40 -10.37 5.61
N PRO A 59 -12.14 -9.07 5.42
CA PRO A 59 -11.39 -8.33 6.41
C PRO A 59 -12.16 -8.30 7.73
N SER A 60 -11.45 -8.38 8.85
CA SER A 60 -12.07 -8.12 10.15
C SER A 60 -12.57 -6.68 10.23
N GLU A 61 -13.47 -6.39 11.17
CA GLU A 61 -13.92 -5.02 11.45
C GLU A 61 -12.74 -4.07 11.68
N ALA A 62 -11.74 -4.50 12.46
CA ALA A 62 -10.55 -3.72 12.73
C ALA A 62 -9.73 -3.44 11.46
N SER A 63 -9.59 -4.43 10.57
CA SER A 63 -8.90 -4.27 9.29
C SER A 63 -9.65 -3.33 8.36
N THR A 64 -10.97 -3.44 8.29
CA THR A 64 -11.84 -2.55 7.50
C THR A 64 -11.70 -1.11 7.98
N LYS A 65 -11.81 -0.88 9.29
CA LYS A 65 -11.64 0.46 9.87
C LYS A 65 -10.24 1.03 9.64
N SER A 66 -9.19 0.21 9.76
CA SER A 66 -7.82 0.63 9.46
C SER A 66 -7.64 1.02 8.00
N PHE A 67 -8.21 0.25 7.08
CA PHE A 67 -8.17 0.54 5.67
C PHE A 67 -8.92 1.85 5.34
N LEU A 68 -10.14 2.01 5.83
CA LEU A 68 -10.91 3.26 5.64
C LEU A 68 -10.19 4.48 6.22
N ARG A 69 -9.60 4.37 7.40
CA ARG A 69 -8.79 5.45 7.97
C ARG A 69 -7.60 5.82 7.08
N MET A 70 -6.96 4.83 6.47
CA MET A 70 -5.84 5.07 5.57
C MET A 70 -6.25 5.79 4.28
N VAL A 71 -7.34 5.36 3.63
CA VAL A 71 -7.80 5.96 2.37
C VAL A 71 -8.57 7.27 2.54
N CYS A 72 -9.11 7.52 3.74
CA CYS A 72 -9.92 8.68 4.07
C CYS A 72 -9.17 9.78 4.86
N ASN A 73 -7.91 9.60 5.19
CA ASN A 73 -7.08 10.62 5.79
C ASN A 73 -6.03 11.12 4.79
N ASP A 74 -5.36 12.23 5.12
CA ASP A 74 -4.30 12.82 4.31
C ASP A 74 -3.02 11.96 4.26
N VAL A 75 -3.17 10.65 4.35
CA VAL A 75 -2.08 9.70 4.15
C VAL A 75 -1.94 9.49 2.65
N SER A 76 -0.96 10.14 2.09
CA SER A 76 -0.65 9.97 0.68
C SER A 76 -0.21 8.53 0.42
N GLN A 77 -0.90 7.91 -0.51
CA GLN A 77 -0.54 6.60 -1.04
C GLN A 77 0.38 6.82 -2.23
N TYR A 78 1.57 6.29 -2.18
CA TYR A 78 2.58 6.52 -3.21
C TYR A 78 2.96 5.24 -3.95
N TYR A 79 3.37 5.43 -5.19
CA TYR A 79 4.13 4.47 -5.98
C TYR A 79 5.38 5.14 -6.53
N LEU A 80 6.34 4.37 -7.04
CA LEU A 80 7.52 4.87 -7.74
C LEU A 80 7.28 4.84 -9.25
N GLU A 81 7.58 5.96 -9.89
CA GLU A 81 7.63 6.08 -11.34
C GLU A 81 8.86 6.87 -11.73
N GLN A 82 9.73 6.27 -12.52
CA GLN A 82 11.02 6.86 -12.94
C GLN A 82 11.88 7.31 -11.75
N GLY A 83 11.84 6.54 -10.66
CA GLY A 83 12.55 6.84 -9.43
C GLY A 83 11.93 7.97 -8.58
N GLU A 84 10.77 8.51 -8.93
CA GLU A 84 10.08 9.56 -8.19
C GLU A 84 8.77 9.07 -7.57
N TYR A 85 8.43 9.59 -6.39
CA TYR A 85 7.14 9.30 -5.77
C TYR A 85 6.00 9.98 -6.54
N LYS A 86 4.98 9.21 -6.88
CA LYS A 86 3.72 9.67 -7.42
C LYS A 86 2.58 9.25 -6.50
N ALA A 87 1.60 10.13 -6.31
CA ALA A 87 0.42 9.81 -5.53
C ALA A 87 -0.55 8.92 -6.33
N TRP A 88 -1.08 7.89 -5.70
CA TRP A 88 -2.18 7.12 -6.25
C TRP A 88 -3.48 7.91 -6.17
N PRO A 89 -4.28 7.95 -7.25
CA PRO A 89 -5.69 8.30 -7.13
C PRO A 89 -6.38 7.26 -6.22
N ASN A 90 -7.15 7.74 -5.24
CA ASN A 90 -7.85 6.87 -4.30
C ASN A 90 -9.27 6.48 -4.75
N ASP A 91 -9.73 7.00 -5.89
CA ASP A 91 -11.12 6.96 -6.36
C ASP A 91 -11.40 5.87 -7.41
N ARG A 92 -10.44 4.99 -7.69
CA ARG A 92 -10.56 4.00 -8.77
C ARG A 92 -9.87 2.68 -8.45
N ALA A 93 -10.37 1.62 -9.10
CA ALA A 93 -9.70 0.33 -9.17
C ALA A 93 -8.92 0.20 -10.49
N TYR A 94 -8.04 -0.78 -10.52
CA TYR A 94 -7.19 -1.11 -11.66
C TYR A 94 -7.40 -2.57 -12.05
N ASP A 95 -7.52 -2.83 -13.36
CA ASP A 95 -7.58 -4.19 -13.87
C ASP A 95 -6.15 -4.76 -13.97
N VAL A 96 -5.92 -5.86 -13.28
CA VAL A 96 -4.62 -6.54 -13.23
C VAL A 96 -4.75 -7.94 -13.81
N GLN A 97 -3.90 -8.26 -14.78
CA GLN A 97 -3.78 -9.62 -15.28
C GLN A 97 -2.88 -10.42 -14.34
N VAL A 98 -3.47 -11.44 -13.72
CA VAL A 98 -2.73 -12.36 -12.85
C VAL A 98 -2.20 -13.53 -13.67
N PRO A 99 -0.92 -13.89 -13.54
CA PRO A 99 -0.38 -15.08 -14.19
C PRO A 99 -1.23 -16.33 -13.91
N TYR A 100 -1.42 -17.15 -14.93
CA TYR A 100 -2.19 -18.39 -14.86
C TYR A 100 -3.70 -18.24 -14.62
N ARG A 101 -4.24 -17.02 -14.66
CA ARG A 101 -5.69 -16.77 -14.64
C ARG A 101 -6.17 -16.24 -15.99
N ALA A 102 -7.33 -16.73 -16.43
CA ALA A 102 -7.92 -16.31 -17.72
C ALA A 102 -8.51 -14.90 -17.68
N ALA A 103 -8.97 -14.46 -16.49
CA ALA A 103 -9.61 -13.17 -16.31
C ALA A 103 -8.70 -12.20 -15.54
N THR A 104 -8.82 -10.91 -15.84
CA THR A 104 -8.27 -9.84 -15.01
C THR A 104 -8.98 -9.79 -13.66
N MET A 105 -8.28 -9.24 -12.68
CA MET A 105 -8.82 -8.96 -11.35
C MET A 105 -8.82 -7.46 -11.11
N ARG A 106 -9.86 -6.96 -10.46
CA ARG A 106 -9.88 -5.57 -10.00
C ARG A 106 -9.11 -5.46 -8.70
N ALA A 107 -8.16 -4.53 -8.67
CA ALA A 107 -7.30 -4.28 -7.52
C ALA A 107 -7.32 -2.81 -7.13
N LEU A 108 -7.13 -2.54 -5.87
CA LEU A 108 -7.02 -1.19 -5.31
C LEU A 108 -5.55 -0.87 -5.00
N PRO A 109 -5.14 0.39 -5.04
CA PRO A 109 -3.85 0.80 -4.53
C PRO A 109 -3.65 0.32 -3.09
N TRP A 110 -2.50 -0.27 -2.80
CA TRP A 110 -2.15 -0.63 -1.43
C TRP A 110 -1.47 0.54 -0.72
N GLY A 111 -2.26 1.36 -0.06
CA GLY A 111 -1.78 2.61 0.54
C GLY A 111 -0.85 2.45 1.75
N GLY A 112 -0.77 1.26 2.31
CA GLY A 112 0.21 0.94 3.35
C GLY A 112 1.53 0.38 2.82
N ALA A 113 1.72 0.33 1.50
CA ALA A 113 2.89 -0.27 0.89
C ALA A 113 4.18 0.43 1.33
N CYS A 114 5.14 -0.36 1.78
CA CYS A 114 6.48 0.11 2.12
C CYS A 114 7.50 -0.19 1.02
N GLU A 115 7.17 -1.04 0.07
CA GLU A 115 8.06 -1.44 -1.02
C GLU A 115 8.51 -0.25 -1.88
N PRO A 116 7.66 0.72 -2.25
CA PRO A 116 8.13 1.93 -2.92
C PRO A 116 9.15 2.72 -2.10
N VAL A 117 9.05 2.68 -0.76
CA VAL A 117 10.01 3.35 0.14
C VAL A 117 11.34 2.61 0.16
N TRP A 118 11.30 1.29 0.26
CA TRP A 118 12.51 0.45 0.28
C TRP A 118 13.25 0.49 -1.04
N PHE A 119 12.52 0.43 -2.16
CA PHE A 119 13.12 0.42 -3.48
C PHE A 119 13.47 1.82 -4.03
N LYS A 120 13.07 2.90 -3.36
CA LYS A 120 13.41 4.28 -3.78
C LYS A 120 14.91 4.51 -3.96
N HIS A 121 15.71 3.86 -3.13
CA HIS A 121 17.16 4.00 -3.12
C HIS A 121 17.90 2.81 -3.74
N ASP A 122 17.18 1.83 -4.29
CA ASP A 122 17.77 0.71 -4.99
C ASP A 122 18.03 1.10 -6.46
N PRO A 123 19.30 1.15 -6.92
CA PRO A 123 19.63 1.55 -8.27
C PRO A 123 19.09 0.62 -9.36
N ARG A 124 18.67 -0.60 -9.00
CA ARG A 124 18.05 -1.55 -9.93
C ARG A 124 16.59 -1.17 -10.24
N VAL A 125 15.91 -0.43 -9.36
CA VAL A 125 14.46 -0.20 -9.45
C VAL A 125 14.15 1.24 -9.84
N ARG A 126 13.47 1.38 -10.96
CA ARG A 126 12.94 2.67 -11.43
C ARG A 126 11.47 2.85 -11.16
N ASN A 127 10.71 1.75 -11.21
CA ASN A 127 9.27 1.76 -11.02
C ASN A 127 8.86 0.68 -10.02
N CYS A 128 8.00 1.05 -9.05
CA CYS A 128 7.46 0.11 -8.09
C CYS A 128 6.01 0.48 -7.77
N LYS A 129 5.08 -0.41 -8.12
CA LYS A 129 3.65 -0.27 -7.84
C LYS A 129 3.19 -1.41 -6.95
N VAL A 130 2.31 -1.09 -6.00
CA VAL A 130 1.75 -2.10 -5.11
C VAL A 130 0.23 -1.97 -5.09
N LEU A 131 -0.42 -3.06 -5.42
CA LEU A 131 -1.87 -3.18 -5.46
C LEU A 131 -2.33 -4.32 -4.55
N THR A 132 -3.59 -4.27 -4.14
CA THR A 132 -4.24 -5.35 -3.40
C THR A 132 -5.57 -5.73 -4.03
N ALA A 133 -5.78 -7.03 -4.20
CA ALA A 133 -7.04 -7.64 -4.64
C ALA A 133 -7.62 -8.44 -3.48
N ILE A 134 -8.56 -7.83 -2.76
CA ILE A 134 -9.16 -8.40 -1.53
C ILE A 134 -10.50 -9.11 -1.78
N GLY A 135 -10.87 -9.26 -3.03
CA GLY A 135 -12.12 -9.87 -3.49
C GLY A 135 -12.94 -8.89 -4.31
N GLU A 136 -13.42 -9.36 -5.45
CA GLU A 136 -14.14 -8.56 -6.44
C GLU A 136 -15.38 -7.88 -5.84
N HIS A 137 -16.09 -8.59 -4.97
CA HIS A 137 -17.30 -8.12 -4.31
C HIS A 137 -17.07 -6.96 -3.30
N LEU A 138 -15.83 -6.70 -2.89
CA LEU A 138 -15.48 -5.63 -1.96
C LEU A 138 -15.05 -4.34 -2.65
N VAL A 139 -14.68 -4.39 -3.93
CA VAL A 139 -14.14 -3.24 -4.65
C VAL A 139 -15.15 -2.10 -4.74
N ASP A 140 -16.36 -2.38 -5.20
CA ASP A 140 -17.39 -1.34 -5.35
C ASP A 140 -17.90 -0.78 -4.01
N PRO A 141 -18.15 -1.60 -2.96
CA PRO A 141 -18.42 -1.07 -1.62
C PRO A 141 -17.31 -0.14 -1.09
N ILE A 142 -16.05 -0.49 -1.28
CA ILE A 142 -14.93 0.35 -0.84
C ILE A 142 -14.88 1.66 -1.62
N LEU A 143 -14.98 1.62 -2.95
CA LEU A 143 -15.02 2.83 -3.76
C LEU A 143 -16.22 3.71 -3.41
N GLY A 144 -17.38 3.11 -3.16
CA GLY A 144 -18.56 3.84 -2.69
C GLY A 144 -18.34 4.54 -1.34
N ALA A 145 -17.67 3.88 -0.39
CA ALA A 145 -17.32 4.48 0.90
C ALA A 145 -16.33 5.64 0.72
N ILE A 146 -15.34 5.52 -0.16
CA ILE A 146 -14.39 6.60 -0.48
C ILE A 146 -15.12 7.78 -1.12
N GLN A 147 -16.01 7.54 -2.06
CA GLN A 147 -16.81 8.60 -2.68
C GLN A 147 -17.70 9.33 -1.65
N ALA A 148 -18.37 8.58 -0.77
CA ALA A 148 -19.17 9.15 0.31
C ALA A 148 -18.32 10.00 1.26
N PHE A 149 -17.13 9.52 1.64
CA PHE A 149 -16.17 10.30 2.41
C PHE A 149 -15.78 11.60 1.71
N ASN A 150 -15.40 11.54 0.44
CA ASN A 150 -14.99 12.71 -0.34
C ASN A 150 -16.11 13.78 -0.41
N GLN A 151 -17.37 13.34 -0.48
CA GLN A 151 -18.51 14.25 -0.52
C GLN A 151 -18.91 14.81 0.86
N GLN A 152 -18.83 13.99 1.90
CA GLN A 152 -19.44 14.30 3.20
C GLN A 152 -18.42 14.74 4.27
N ALA A 153 -17.19 14.25 4.21
CA ALA A 153 -16.26 14.38 5.31
C ALA A 153 -14.86 14.90 4.95
N ALA A 154 -14.43 14.83 3.69
CA ALA A 154 -13.08 15.23 3.29
C ALA A 154 -12.75 16.70 3.62
N HIS A 155 -13.76 17.57 3.64
CA HIS A 155 -13.63 19.00 3.98
C HIS A 155 -13.61 19.28 5.50
N LEU A 156 -13.89 18.27 6.33
CA LEU A 156 -13.94 18.43 7.77
C LEU A 156 -12.54 18.46 8.39
N PRO A 157 -12.39 19.09 9.58
CA PRO A 157 -11.18 18.92 10.39
C PRO A 157 -10.90 17.44 10.71
N GLN A 158 -9.66 17.10 11.04
CA GLN A 158 -9.23 15.72 11.31
C GLN A 158 -10.18 14.96 12.25
N ALA A 159 -10.58 15.56 13.36
CA ALA A 159 -11.50 14.92 14.31
C ALA A 159 -12.87 14.55 13.67
N GLY A 160 -13.37 15.38 12.75
CA GLY A 160 -14.60 15.09 12.00
C GLY A 160 -14.42 13.95 11.01
N ARG A 161 -13.30 13.89 10.30
CA ARG A 161 -12.95 12.79 9.38
C ARG A 161 -12.82 11.47 10.14
N GLU A 162 -12.12 11.50 11.28
CA GLU A 162 -11.99 10.32 12.14
C GLU A 162 -13.35 9.85 12.71
N ALA A 163 -14.19 10.78 13.13
CA ALA A 163 -15.55 10.44 13.59
C ALA A 163 -16.37 9.78 12.48
N TRP A 164 -16.30 10.29 11.26
CA TRP A 164 -16.98 9.71 10.11
C TRP A 164 -16.47 8.29 9.81
N THR A 165 -15.15 8.09 9.74
CA THR A 165 -14.57 6.76 9.47
C THR A 165 -14.81 5.74 10.57
N ASN A 166 -15.12 6.16 11.78
CA ASN A 166 -15.48 5.24 12.87
C ASN A 166 -16.98 4.88 12.88
N ALA A 167 -17.82 5.66 12.21
CA ALA A 167 -19.26 5.44 12.13
C ALA A 167 -19.67 4.51 10.98
N VAL A 168 -18.83 4.37 9.97
CA VAL A 168 -18.99 3.48 8.81
C VAL A 168 -18.39 2.12 9.09
#